data_73a69a20032a30fecd6df0613d0ea697
#
_entry.id   73a69a20032a30fecd6df0613d0ea697
#
_cell.length_a   1.000
_cell.length_b   1.000
_cell.length_c   1.000
_cell.angle_alpha   90.00
_cell.angle_beta   90.00
_cell.angle_gamma   90.00
#
_symmetry.space_group_name_H-M   'P 1'
#
loop_
_entity.id
_entity.type
_entity.pdbx_description
1 polymer ?
#
loop_
_entity_poly.entity_id
_entity_poly.type
_entity_poly.pdbx_seq_one_letter_code
_entity_poly.pdbx_strand_id
1 'polypeptide(L)'
;LDHMTKNSTHKKKRRHLKKKRLWIPITVIVLLVVARLLLPYFVKNYVNKTLANIPGYYGQVADIDIALWRGAYVIEGLYLNKSDGVTQVPFLNFEKTDISVQWDAIWNGRIVSEIEMTNPHVTYIFEDQQQVSEEGNADVDDWTKALTDLVPIDINRLQVMNGKLGFVQLATEPNIDVYMDKVNIVATNLRNVKEKERILPSNVTVSAVSIGQGKVTLE
;
A
#
# COMPACT_ATOMS: atom_id res chain seq x y z
N LEU A 1 -10.57 68.22 -53.14
CA LEU A 1 -10.45 68.50 -51.72
C LEU A 1 -11.44 67.60 -51.00
N ASP A 2 -11.03 66.47 -50.54
CA ASP A 2 -11.35 66.08 -49.17
C ASP A 2 -10.65 64.76 -48.79
N HIS A 3 -9.76 64.88 -47.79
CA HIS A 3 -9.04 63.75 -47.22
C HIS A 3 -9.88 63.14 -46.08
N MET A 4 -10.35 61.93 -46.25
CA MET A 4 -10.99 61.18 -45.18
C MET A 4 -9.95 60.28 -44.49
N THR A 5 -9.66 60.58 -43.24
CA THR A 5 -8.88 59.80 -42.30
C THR A 5 -9.58 58.50 -41.89
N LYS A 6 -8.98 57.38 -42.23
CA LYS A 6 -9.41 56.03 -41.81
C LYS A 6 -8.77 55.68 -40.47
N ASN A 7 -9.54 55.77 -39.41
CA ASN A 7 -9.10 55.53 -38.05
C ASN A 7 -9.11 54.02 -37.73
N SER A 8 -8.01 53.53 -37.19
CA SER A 8 -7.75 52.13 -36.91
C SER A 8 -8.33 51.68 -35.57
N THR A 9 -9.29 50.73 -35.60
CA THR A 9 -9.93 50.12 -34.40
C THR A 9 -9.59 48.63 -34.20
N HIS A 10 -8.45 48.12 -34.72
CA HIS A 10 -8.22 46.66 -34.73
C HIS A 10 -7.17 46.15 -33.70
N LYS A 11 -6.75 46.89 -32.67
CA LYS A 11 -5.68 46.43 -31.75
C LYS A 11 -6.13 45.89 -30.39
N LYS A 12 -7.40 45.99 -30.01
CA LYS A 12 -7.81 45.58 -28.62
C LYS A 12 -8.20 44.10 -28.43
N LYS A 13 -8.56 43.36 -29.49
CA LYS A 13 -9.10 42.01 -29.39
C LYS A 13 -8.07 40.89 -29.11
N ARG A 14 -6.79 41.12 -29.45
CA ARG A 14 -5.73 40.09 -29.32
C ARG A 14 -5.14 39.94 -27.89
N ARG A 15 -5.29 40.91 -27.01
CA ARG A 15 -4.75 40.87 -25.64
C ARG A 15 -5.58 40.01 -24.68
N HIS A 16 -6.90 39.92 -24.85
CA HIS A 16 -7.77 39.15 -23.99
C HIS A 16 -7.68 37.61 -24.23
N LEU A 17 -7.42 37.22 -25.47
CA LEU A 17 -7.27 35.79 -25.82
C LEU A 17 -5.96 35.20 -25.26
N LYS A 18 -4.87 35.99 -25.21
CA LYS A 18 -3.60 35.53 -24.61
C LYS A 18 -3.70 35.37 -23.10
N LYS A 19 -4.45 36.21 -22.39
CA LYS A 19 -4.67 36.09 -20.95
C LYS A 19 -5.50 34.81 -20.62
N LYS A 20 -6.56 34.52 -21.34
CA LYS A 20 -7.37 33.30 -21.14
C LYS A 20 -6.56 32.03 -21.39
N ARG A 21 -5.63 32.02 -22.35
CA ARG A 21 -4.78 30.87 -22.67
C ARG A 21 -3.72 30.58 -21.58
N LEU A 22 -3.32 31.59 -20.80
CA LEU A 22 -2.41 31.44 -19.66
C LEU A 22 -3.12 30.97 -18.38
N TRP A 23 -4.41 31.24 -18.23
CA TRP A 23 -5.18 30.86 -17.05
C TRP A 23 -5.41 29.35 -16.97
N ILE A 24 -5.58 28.68 -18.11
CA ILE A 24 -5.79 27.22 -18.16
C ILE A 24 -4.62 26.48 -17.50
N PRO A 25 -3.33 26.67 -17.92
CA PRO A 25 -2.23 25.96 -17.27
C PRO A 25 -2.06 26.34 -15.80
N ILE A 26 -2.31 27.60 -15.42
CA ILE A 26 -2.26 28.01 -14.01
C ILE A 26 -3.34 27.29 -13.21
N THR A 27 -4.57 27.19 -13.70
CA THR A 27 -5.66 26.47 -13.02
C THR A 27 -5.33 24.97 -12.88
N VAL A 28 -4.74 24.36 -13.90
CA VAL A 28 -4.31 22.96 -13.85
C VAL A 28 -3.21 22.77 -12.79
N ILE A 29 -2.22 23.65 -12.74
CA ILE A 29 -1.15 23.60 -11.74
C ILE A 29 -1.74 23.75 -10.32
N VAL A 30 -2.63 24.72 -10.10
CA VAL A 30 -3.29 24.91 -8.80
C VAL A 30 -4.08 23.68 -8.41
N LEU A 31 -4.83 23.08 -9.35
CA LEU A 31 -5.59 21.85 -9.12
C LEU A 31 -4.67 20.67 -8.73
N LEU A 32 -3.54 20.52 -9.41
CA LEU A 32 -2.55 19.49 -9.08
C LEU A 32 -1.93 19.70 -7.70
N VAL A 33 -1.65 20.95 -7.31
CA VAL A 33 -1.13 21.29 -5.98
C VAL A 33 -2.18 20.96 -4.91
N VAL A 34 -3.44 21.36 -5.13
CA VAL A 34 -4.55 21.06 -4.21
C VAL A 34 -4.77 19.56 -4.09
N ALA A 35 -4.77 18.84 -5.21
CA ALA A 35 -4.88 17.38 -5.22
C ALA A 35 -3.73 16.74 -4.44
N ARG A 36 -2.48 17.19 -4.65
CA ARG A 36 -1.29 16.71 -3.92
C ARG A 36 -1.41 16.86 -2.40
N LEU A 37 -2.03 17.96 -1.95
CA LEU A 37 -2.20 18.25 -0.52
C LEU A 37 -3.37 17.50 0.13
N LEU A 38 -4.47 17.33 -0.60
CA LEU A 38 -5.70 16.75 -0.06
C LEU A 38 -5.80 15.23 -0.22
N LEU A 39 -5.23 14.68 -1.31
CA LEU A 39 -5.35 13.26 -1.65
C LEU A 39 -4.83 12.32 -0.55
N PRO A 40 -3.65 12.55 0.08
CA PRO A 40 -3.17 11.71 1.17
C PRO A 40 -4.15 11.63 2.34
N TYR A 41 -4.77 12.75 2.69
CA TYR A 41 -5.76 12.80 3.77
C TYR A 41 -7.00 11.94 3.47
N PHE A 42 -7.54 12.04 2.25
CA PHE A 42 -8.70 11.24 1.85
C PHE A 42 -8.35 9.75 1.79
N VAL A 43 -7.19 9.40 1.23
CA VAL A 43 -6.74 8.01 1.13
C VAL A 43 -6.49 7.43 2.52
N LYS A 44 -5.83 8.15 3.41
CA LYS A 44 -5.61 7.74 4.80
C LYS A 44 -6.93 7.46 5.52
N ASN A 45 -7.92 8.36 5.40
CA ASN A 45 -9.23 8.15 5.99
C ASN A 45 -9.94 6.92 5.43
N TYR A 46 -9.85 6.71 4.11
CA TYR A 46 -10.43 5.53 3.47
C TYR A 46 -9.77 4.24 3.98
N VAL A 47 -8.44 4.18 4.01
CA VAL A 47 -7.67 3.02 4.50
C VAL A 47 -8.00 2.75 5.97
N ASN A 48 -7.98 3.77 6.83
CA ASN A 48 -8.30 3.61 8.25
C ASN A 48 -9.73 3.12 8.45
N LYS A 49 -10.69 3.61 7.67
CA LYS A 49 -12.06 3.13 7.72
C LYS A 49 -12.18 1.66 7.27
N THR A 50 -11.43 1.26 6.25
CA THR A 50 -11.40 -0.13 5.77
C THR A 50 -10.79 -1.04 6.83
N LEU A 51 -9.66 -0.67 7.42
CA LEU A 51 -8.99 -1.44 8.48
C LEU A 51 -9.83 -1.55 9.76
N ALA A 52 -10.58 -0.49 10.12
CA ALA A 52 -11.47 -0.51 11.27
C ALA A 52 -12.72 -1.38 11.08
N ASN A 53 -13.06 -1.74 9.85
CA ASN A 53 -14.24 -2.55 9.51
C ASN A 53 -13.88 -4.02 9.21
N ILE A 54 -12.65 -4.44 9.43
CA ILE A 54 -12.27 -5.86 9.29
C ILE A 54 -12.91 -6.64 10.44
N PRO A 55 -13.72 -7.67 10.17
CA PRO A 55 -14.37 -8.46 11.23
C PRO A 55 -13.33 -9.07 12.18
N GLY A 56 -13.54 -8.90 13.49
CA GLY A 56 -12.65 -9.43 14.53
C GLY A 56 -11.28 -8.76 14.64
N TYR A 57 -11.04 -7.67 13.89
CA TYR A 57 -9.81 -6.91 13.94
C TYR A 57 -10.09 -5.41 13.99
N TYR A 58 -9.10 -4.65 14.44
CA TYR A 58 -9.06 -3.20 14.27
C TYR A 58 -7.66 -2.77 13.89
N GLY A 59 -7.56 -1.80 13.02
CA GLY A 59 -6.26 -1.32 12.56
C GLY A 59 -6.31 0.11 12.06
N GLN A 60 -5.15 0.66 11.89
CA GLN A 60 -4.99 1.98 11.27
C GLN A 60 -3.59 2.15 10.68
N VAL A 61 -3.42 3.21 9.91
CA VAL A 61 -2.14 3.70 9.42
C VAL A 61 -1.84 5.06 10.04
N ALA A 62 -0.57 5.28 10.38
CA ALA A 62 -0.12 6.54 10.97
C ALA A 62 -0.09 7.65 9.92
N ASP A 63 0.42 7.37 8.73
CA ASP A 63 0.45 8.32 7.61
C ASP A 63 0.46 7.64 6.24
N ILE A 64 0.06 8.43 5.21
CA ILE A 64 0.15 8.03 3.80
C ILE A 64 0.71 9.19 3.01
N ASP A 65 1.85 8.99 2.35
CA ASP A 65 2.41 9.93 1.38
C ASP A 65 2.20 9.41 -0.04
N ILE A 66 1.74 10.30 -0.94
CA ILE A 66 1.42 9.93 -2.32
C ILE A 66 2.28 10.73 -3.28
N ALA A 67 3.13 10.06 -4.03
CA ALA A 67 3.98 10.63 -5.07
C ALA A 67 3.37 10.39 -6.45
N LEU A 68 2.36 11.19 -6.82
CA LEU A 68 1.59 11.02 -8.07
C LEU A 68 2.47 10.94 -9.32
N TRP A 69 3.53 11.75 -9.41
CA TRP A 69 4.43 11.79 -10.56
C TRP A 69 5.29 10.52 -10.69
N ARG A 70 5.56 9.84 -9.57
CA ARG A 70 6.30 8.58 -9.52
C ARG A 70 5.37 7.36 -9.62
N GLY A 71 4.05 7.56 -9.48
CA GLY A 71 3.10 6.46 -9.38
C GLY A 71 3.29 5.64 -8.12
N ALA A 72 3.66 6.27 -7.02
CA ALA A 72 3.98 5.57 -5.79
C ALA A 72 3.26 6.18 -4.59
N TYR A 73 2.99 5.35 -3.61
CA TYR A 73 2.51 5.78 -2.30
C TYR A 73 3.22 5.00 -1.20
N VAL A 74 3.45 5.68 -0.10
CA VAL A 74 4.10 5.12 1.09
C VAL A 74 3.08 5.09 2.21
N ILE A 75 2.94 3.94 2.83
CA ILE A 75 2.14 3.74 4.04
C ILE A 75 3.12 3.65 5.21
N GLU A 76 2.92 4.48 6.23
CA GLU A 76 3.72 4.48 7.44
C GLU A 76 2.89 4.06 8.64
N GLY A 77 3.47 3.20 9.49
CA GLY A 77 2.90 2.77 10.75
C GLY A 77 1.54 2.07 10.61
N LEU A 78 1.46 1.09 9.67
CA LEU A 78 0.28 0.22 9.59
C LEU A 78 0.32 -0.76 10.75
N TYR A 79 -0.75 -0.82 11.53
CA TYR A 79 -0.95 -1.90 12.48
C TYR A 79 -2.35 -2.49 12.38
N LEU A 80 -2.44 -3.77 12.73
CA LEU A 80 -3.68 -4.54 12.82
C LEU A 80 -3.66 -5.37 14.09
N ASN A 81 -4.64 -5.18 14.95
CA ASN A 81 -4.80 -5.91 16.19
C ASN A 81 -6.07 -6.74 16.15
N LYS A 82 -6.11 -7.80 16.94
CA LYS A 82 -7.33 -8.54 17.23
C LYS A 82 -8.21 -7.72 18.17
N SER A 83 -9.52 -7.61 17.89
CA SER A 83 -10.44 -6.78 18.68
C SER A 83 -10.72 -7.36 20.06
N ASP A 84 -10.76 -8.69 20.16
CA ASP A 84 -11.05 -9.49 21.36
C ASP A 84 -9.84 -10.32 21.82
N GLY A 85 -8.62 -9.95 21.35
CA GLY A 85 -7.40 -10.65 21.71
C GLY A 85 -7.09 -10.58 23.20
N VAL A 86 -6.53 -11.67 23.74
CA VAL A 86 -6.05 -11.76 25.13
C VAL A 86 -4.88 -10.81 25.38
N THR A 87 -4.14 -10.48 24.32
CA THR A 87 -3.00 -9.60 24.36
C THR A 87 -3.27 -8.32 23.60
N GLN A 88 -2.50 -7.26 23.89
CA GLN A 88 -2.51 -6.02 23.11
C GLN A 88 -1.32 -5.96 22.12
N VAL A 89 -0.69 -7.10 21.84
CA VAL A 89 0.40 -7.18 20.87
C VAL A 89 -0.19 -7.14 19.47
N PRO A 90 0.26 -6.23 18.59
CA PRO A 90 -0.23 -6.18 17.22
C PRO A 90 0.01 -7.50 16.48
N PHE A 91 -1.02 -8.00 15.82
CA PHE A 91 -0.90 -9.12 14.89
C PHE A 91 -0.03 -8.73 13.69
N LEU A 92 -0.28 -7.56 13.10
CA LEU A 92 0.57 -6.95 12.09
C LEU A 92 1.04 -5.59 12.55
N ASN A 93 2.33 -5.30 12.35
CA ASN A 93 2.91 -3.98 12.57
C ASN A 93 3.96 -3.73 11.49
N PHE A 94 3.63 -2.90 10.50
CA PHE A 94 4.49 -2.56 9.39
C PHE A 94 4.95 -1.11 9.54
N GLU A 95 6.25 -0.93 9.79
CA GLU A 95 6.82 0.40 9.96
C GLU A 95 6.66 1.24 8.69
N LYS A 96 7.03 0.65 7.54
CA LYS A 96 6.95 1.32 6.25
C LYS A 96 6.67 0.33 5.14
N THR A 97 5.71 0.68 4.29
CA THR A 97 5.39 -0.03 3.05
C THR A 97 5.38 0.96 1.89
N ASP A 98 6.31 0.81 0.95
CA ASP A 98 6.36 1.59 -0.30
C ASP A 98 5.74 0.76 -1.41
N ILE A 99 4.73 1.31 -2.06
CA ILE A 99 4.04 0.65 -3.17
C ILE A 99 4.16 1.55 -4.39
N SER A 100 4.84 1.05 -5.41
CA SER A 100 5.00 1.75 -6.68
C SER A 100 4.26 1.03 -7.80
N VAL A 101 3.69 1.81 -8.71
CA VAL A 101 2.92 1.32 -9.85
C VAL A 101 3.63 1.73 -11.13
N GLN A 102 3.75 0.78 -12.07
CA GLN A 102 4.40 1.03 -13.35
C GLN A 102 3.44 1.75 -14.31
N TRP A 103 3.76 2.99 -14.68
CA TRP A 103 2.93 3.82 -15.55
C TRP A 103 2.74 3.25 -16.96
N ASP A 104 3.75 2.62 -17.52
CA ASP A 104 3.70 1.96 -18.83
C ASP A 104 2.72 0.78 -18.84
N ALA A 105 2.60 0.05 -17.75
CA ALA A 105 1.60 -1.00 -17.60
C ALA A 105 0.16 -0.44 -17.59
N ILE A 106 -0.05 0.70 -16.93
CA ILE A 106 -1.37 1.37 -16.88
C ILE A 106 -1.85 1.76 -18.28
N TRP A 107 -0.97 2.31 -19.12
CA TRP A 107 -1.31 2.65 -20.52
C TRP A 107 -1.71 1.43 -21.34
N ASN A 108 -1.29 0.23 -20.92
CA ASN A 108 -1.67 -1.05 -21.53
C ASN A 108 -2.82 -1.75 -20.80
N GLY A 109 -3.55 -1.02 -19.92
CA GLY A 109 -4.70 -1.54 -19.17
C GLY A 109 -4.36 -2.54 -18.07
N ARG A 110 -3.11 -2.58 -17.58
CA ARG A 110 -2.66 -3.45 -16.50
C ARG A 110 -2.16 -2.61 -15.33
N ILE A 111 -2.40 -3.07 -14.11
CA ILE A 111 -1.84 -2.47 -12.90
C ILE A 111 -0.75 -3.41 -12.41
N VAL A 112 0.50 -3.03 -12.60
CA VAL A 112 1.67 -3.78 -12.13
C VAL A 112 2.34 -2.98 -11.04
N SER A 113 2.56 -3.60 -9.90
CA SER A 113 3.14 -2.96 -8.73
C SER A 113 4.42 -3.64 -8.26
N GLU A 114 5.23 -2.85 -7.57
CA GLU A 114 6.34 -3.32 -6.75
C GLU A 114 6.06 -2.88 -5.31
N ILE A 115 6.24 -3.79 -4.37
CA ILE A 115 5.99 -3.56 -2.95
C ILE A 115 7.31 -3.77 -2.20
N GLU A 116 7.69 -2.76 -1.41
CA GLU A 116 8.85 -2.82 -0.54
C GLU A 116 8.41 -2.56 0.90
N MET A 117 8.67 -3.52 1.78
CA MET A 117 8.35 -3.44 3.20
C MET A 117 9.63 -3.36 4.03
N THR A 118 9.71 -2.36 4.88
CA THR A 118 10.82 -2.18 5.82
C THR A 118 10.35 -2.46 7.24
N ASN A 119 11.07 -3.31 7.96
CA ASN A 119 10.79 -3.71 9.34
C ASN A 119 9.33 -4.19 9.55
N PRO A 120 8.76 -5.05 8.70
CA PRO A 120 7.44 -5.59 8.99
C PRO A 120 7.54 -6.62 10.12
N HIS A 121 6.65 -6.49 11.11
CA HIS A 121 6.49 -7.45 12.19
C HIS A 121 5.15 -8.15 12.06
N VAL A 122 5.15 -9.47 12.10
CA VAL A 122 3.98 -10.32 12.17
C VAL A 122 4.08 -11.19 13.41
N THR A 123 3.10 -11.10 14.32
CA THR A 123 3.09 -11.88 15.56
C THR A 123 1.81 -12.70 15.61
N TYR A 124 1.93 -14.01 15.43
CA TYR A 124 0.82 -14.94 15.58
C TYR A 124 0.70 -15.38 17.03
N ILE A 125 -0.41 -15.01 17.68
CA ILE A 125 -0.72 -15.41 19.05
C ILE A 125 -1.79 -16.48 18.99
N PHE A 126 -1.44 -17.69 19.42
CA PHE A 126 -2.27 -18.87 19.26
C PHE A 126 -3.66 -18.71 19.90
N GLU A 127 -3.73 -18.20 21.13
CA GLU A 127 -4.97 -17.99 21.86
C GLU A 127 -5.88 -16.95 21.21
N ASP A 128 -5.30 -15.90 20.65
CA ASP A 128 -6.05 -14.85 19.97
C ASP A 128 -6.69 -15.36 18.67
N GLN A 129 -6.09 -16.36 18.03
CA GLN A 129 -6.59 -16.93 16.78
C GLN A 129 -7.62 -18.06 17.00
N GLN A 130 -7.59 -18.74 18.14
CA GLN A 130 -8.55 -19.81 18.42
C GLN A 130 -9.96 -19.33 18.83
N GLN A 131 -10.08 -18.13 19.42
CA GLN A 131 -11.37 -17.62 19.88
C GLN A 131 -12.37 -17.34 18.77
N VAL A 132 -11.92 -17.29 17.54
CA VAL A 132 -12.75 -17.02 16.35
C VAL A 132 -13.49 -18.26 15.84
N SER A 133 -13.09 -19.45 16.29
CA SER A 133 -13.64 -20.73 15.77
C SER A 133 -15.00 -21.12 16.33
N GLU A 134 -15.50 -20.50 17.39
CA GLU A 134 -16.75 -20.92 18.03
C GLU A 134 -18.00 -20.14 17.60
N GLU A 135 -17.92 -18.93 17.07
CA GLU A 135 -19.11 -18.13 16.71
C GLU A 135 -19.13 -17.47 15.33
N GLY A 136 -18.30 -17.84 14.43
CA GLY A 136 -18.35 -17.30 13.06
C GLY A 136 -16.97 -17.17 12.50
N ASN A 137 -16.79 -17.85 11.42
CA ASN A 137 -15.68 -17.82 10.51
C ASN A 137 -15.13 -16.39 10.29
N ALA A 138 -14.39 -15.84 11.25
CA ALA A 138 -13.38 -14.86 10.90
C ALA A 138 -12.27 -15.66 10.25
N ASP A 139 -12.54 -16.01 9.03
CA ASP A 139 -11.67 -16.79 8.19
C ASP A 139 -10.38 -16.00 7.99
N VAL A 140 -9.26 -16.70 7.91
CA VAL A 140 -7.98 -16.14 7.43
C VAL A 140 -8.20 -15.35 6.14
N ASP A 141 -9.29 -15.62 5.44
CA ASP A 141 -9.75 -14.93 4.25
C ASP A 141 -10.18 -13.47 4.50
N ASP A 142 -10.67 -13.07 5.67
CA ASP A 142 -11.24 -11.74 5.87
C ASP A 142 -10.16 -10.65 5.98
N TRP A 143 -9.11 -10.86 6.76
CA TRP A 143 -8.03 -9.87 6.84
C TRP A 143 -7.12 -9.91 5.60
N THR A 144 -6.89 -11.11 5.02
CA THR A 144 -6.15 -11.22 3.76
C THR A 144 -6.90 -10.56 2.62
N LYS A 145 -8.22 -10.72 2.56
CA LYS A 145 -9.06 -10.04 1.58
C LYS A 145 -9.01 -8.53 1.76
N ALA A 146 -9.13 -8.02 3.00
CA ALA A 146 -9.06 -6.58 3.26
C ALA A 146 -7.70 -6.00 2.86
N LEU A 147 -6.59 -6.70 3.12
CA LEU A 147 -5.27 -6.27 2.68
C LEU A 147 -5.09 -6.39 1.16
N THR A 148 -5.64 -7.43 0.53
CA THR A 148 -5.57 -7.61 -0.93
C THR A 148 -6.43 -6.60 -1.68
N ASP A 149 -7.53 -6.13 -1.09
CA ASP A 149 -8.36 -5.06 -1.66
C ASP A 149 -7.64 -3.69 -1.61
N LEU A 150 -6.65 -3.54 -0.74
CA LEU A 150 -5.79 -2.34 -0.64
C LEU A 150 -4.55 -2.40 -1.54
N VAL A 151 -4.22 -3.57 -2.08
CA VAL A 151 -3.00 -3.82 -2.86
C VAL A 151 -3.35 -4.05 -4.33
N PRO A 152 -2.58 -3.52 -5.28
CA PRO A 152 -2.77 -3.77 -6.71
C PRO A 152 -2.72 -5.25 -7.08
N ILE A 153 -3.51 -5.63 -8.09
CA ILE A 153 -3.80 -7.02 -8.44
C ILE A 153 -2.57 -7.81 -8.96
N ASP A 154 -1.62 -7.13 -9.63
CA ASP A 154 -0.41 -7.75 -10.17
C ASP A 154 0.82 -7.23 -9.41
N ILE A 155 1.46 -8.09 -8.63
CA ILE A 155 2.71 -7.76 -7.93
C ILE A 155 3.88 -8.33 -8.73
N ASN A 156 4.65 -7.45 -9.37
CA ASN A 156 5.84 -7.84 -10.11
C ASN A 156 7.01 -8.18 -9.17
N ARG A 157 7.13 -7.43 -8.08
CA ARG A 157 8.17 -7.62 -7.07
C ARG A 157 7.64 -7.33 -5.69
N LEU A 158 7.85 -8.25 -4.77
CA LEU A 158 7.68 -8.05 -3.33
C LEU A 158 9.06 -8.16 -2.68
N GLN A 159 9.45 -7.13 -1.94
CA GLN A 159 10.67 -7.13 -1.17
C GLN A 159 10.34 -6.84 0.29
N VAL A 160 10.77 -7.73 1.19
CA VAL A 160 10.71 -7.55 2.63
C VAL A 160 12.14 -7.40 3.14
N MET A 161 12.38 -6.36 3.92
CA MET A 161 13.69 -6.08 4.52
C MET A 161 13.57 -6.05 6.04
N ASN A 162 14.43 -6.83 6.69
CA ASN A 162 14.57 -6.86 8.14
C ASN A 162 13.24 -7.14 8.89
N GLY A 163 12.43 -8.05 8.36
CA GLY A 163 11.17 -8.44 8.97
C GLY A 163 11.37 -9.28 10.24
N LYS A 164 10.31 -9.37 11.04
CA LYS A 164 10.22 -10.24 12.20
C LYS A 164 8.94 -11.06 12.14
N LEU A 165 9.07 -12.38 12.33
CA LEU A 165 7.94 -13.29 12.47
C LEU A 165 7.98 -13.89 13.86
N GLY A 166 6.88 -13.77 14.61
CA GLY A 166 6.73 -14.34 15.94
C GLY A 166 5.57 -15.32 16.00
N PHE A 167 5.75 -16.41 16.73
CA PHE A 167 4.68 -17.31 17.15
C PHE A 167 4.71 -17.40 18.67
N VAL A 168 3.58 -17.05 19.30
CA VAL A 168 3.45 -17.02 20.77
C VAL A 168 2.28 -17.89 21.17
N GLN A 169 2.51 -18.74 22.19
CA GLN A 169 1.47 -19.50 22.87
C GLN A 169 1.61 -19.29 24.38
N LEU A 170 0.57 -18.69 24.99
CA LEU A 170 0.57 -18.25 26.38
C LEU A 170 -0.03 -19.29 27.34
N ALA A 171 -0.87 -20.18 26.85
CA ALA A 171 -1.57 -21.18 27.67
C ALA A 171 -0.70 -22.38 28.06
N THR A 172 0.58 -22.41 27.70
CA THR A 172 1.52 -23.48 28.05
C THR A 172 2.47 -23.04 29.15
N GLU A 173 2.94 -23.98 29.97
CA GLU A 173 4.00 -23.75 30.96
C GLU A 173 5.23 -24.63 30.63
N PRO A 174 6.38 -24.05 30.23
CA PRO A 174 6.59 -22.61 29.99
C PRO A 174 5.89 -22.12 28.73
N ASN A 175 5.63 -20.80 28.65
CA ASN A 175 5.09 -20.16 27.46
C ASN A 175 6.00 -20.42 26.25
N ILE A 176 5.39 -20.66 25.10
CA ILE A 176 6.13 -20.81 23.85
C ILE A 176 6.23 -19.44 23.20
N ASP A 177 7.46 -19.00 22.95
CA ASP A 177 7.77 -17.78 22.17
C ASP A 177 8.89 -18.12 21.18
N VAL A 178 8.49 -18.35 19.93
CA VAL A 178 9.40 -18.69 18.83
C VAL A 178 9.35 -17.58 17.81
N TYR A 179 10.52 -17.11 17.42
CA TYR A 179 10.61 -16.02 16.45
C TYR A 179 11.73 -16.22 15.42
N MET A 180 11.55 -15.55 14.29
CA MET A 180 12.58 -15.36 13.27
C MET A 180 12.79 -13.86 13.09
N ASP A 181 14.05 -13.45 13.20
CA ASP A 181 14.47 -12.07 12.98
C ASP A 181 15.21 -11.94 11.63
N LYS A 182 15.39 -10.69 11.22
CA LYS A 182 16.09 -10.36 9.97
C LYS A 182 15.55 -11.13 8.78
N VAL A 183 14.24 -11.27 8.75
CA VAL A 183 13.53 -11.90 7.63
C VAL A 183 13.65 -10.99 6.42
N ASN A 184 14.30 -11.49 5.38
CA ASN A 184 14.38 -10.83 4.08
C ASN A 184 13.75 -11.74 3.04
N ILE A 185 12.81 -11.19 2.28
CA ILE A 185 12.10 -11.90 1.23
C ILE A 185 12.23 -11.10 -0.06
N VAL A 186 12.57 -11.77 -1.14
CA VAL A 186 12.45 -11.23 -2.48
C VAL A 186 11.61 -12.21 -3.29
N ALA A 187 10.44 -11.77 -3.67
CA ALA A 187 9.57 -12.54 -4.55
C ALA A 187 9.31 -11.76 -5.84
N THR A 188 9.38 -12.43 -6.96
CA THR A 188 9.16 -11.83 -8.29
C THR A 188 8.12 -12.60 -9.05
N ASN A 189 7.42 -11.90 -9.98
CA ASN A 189 6.36 -12.47 -10.82
C ASN A 189 5.19 -13.06 -10.02
N LEU A 190 4.82 -12.42 -8.89
CA LEU A 190 3.64 -12.78 -8.13
C LEU A 190 2.40 -12.27 -8.89
N ARG A 191 1.76 -13.12 -9.65
CA ARG A 191 0.56 -12.78 -10.41
C ARG A 191 -0.64 -13.53 -9.89
N ASN A 192 -1.69 -12.80 -9.58
CA ASN A 192 -3.01 -13.36 -9.27
C ASN A 192 -3.86 -13.48 -10.55
N VAL A 193 -3.29 -14.01 -11.65
CA VAL A 193 -4.01 -14.12 -12.92
C VAL A 193 -4.41 -15.55 -13.16
N LYS A 194 -5.71 -15.80 -13.28
CA LYS A 194 -6.30 -17.06 -13.74
C LYS A 194 -6.18 -17.26 -15.28
N GLU A 195 -5.32 -16.51 -15.94
CA GLU A 195 -5.10 -16.67 -17.38
C GLU A 195 -4.16 -17.84 -17.67
N LYS A 196 -4.67 -18.80 -18.42
CA LYS A 196 -3.99 -20.07 -18.77
C LYS A 196 -2.79 -19.92 -19.72
N GLU A 197 -2.47 -18.73 -20.20
CA GLU A 197 -1.45 -18.52 -21.23
C GLU A 197 -0.31 -17.63 -20.71
N ARG A 198 0.85 -18.21 -20.49
CA ARG A 198 2.12 -17.63 -20.05
C ARG A 198 2.26 -17.38 -18.54
N ILE A 199 2.34 -18.44 -17.80
CA ILE A 199 2.79 -18.40 -16.40
C ILE A 199 4.31 -18.35 -16.42
N LEU A 200 4.90 -17.18 -16.17
CA LEU A 200 6.30 -17.11 -15.76
C LEU A 200 6.37 -17.66 -14.34
N PRO A 201 7.32 -18.57 -14.02
CA PRO A 201 7.43 -19.08 -12.67
C PRO A 201 7.71 -17.94 -11.69
N SER A 202 7.05 -17.96 -10.55
CA SER A 202 7.36 -17.06 -9.44
C SER A 202 8.66 -17.54 -8.79
N ASN A 203 9.60 -16.63 -8.60
CA ASN A 203 10.80 -16.90 -7.82
C ASN A 203 10.64 -16.28 -6.44
N VAL A 204 10.94 -17.05 -5.40
CA VAL A 204 10.87 -16.59 -4.01
C VAL A 204 12.19 -16.98 -3.33
N THR A 205 12.92 -15.98 -2.88
CA THR A 205 14.12 -16.16 -2.06
C THR A 205 13.85 -15.63 -0.66
N VAL A 206 14.11 -16.43 0.34
CA VAL A 206 13.94 -16.07 1.76
C VAL A 206 15.23 -16.28 2.51
N SER A 207 15.60 -15.33 3.35
CA SER A 207 16.65 -15.49 4.35
C SER A 207 16.15 -14.97 5.70
N ALA A 208 16.47 -15.68 6.76
CA ALA A 208 16.10 -15.31 8.13
C ALA A 208 17.10 -15.85 9.14
N VAL A 209 16.99 -15.35 10.37
CA VAL A 209 17.71 -15.86 11.54
C VAL A 209 16.68 -16.38 12.52
N SER A 210 16.71 -17.68 12.80
CA SER A 210 15.84 -18.29 13.80
C SER A 210 16.37 -18.09 15.22
N ILE A 211 15.53 -18.39 16.20
CA ILE A 211 15.91 -18.49 17.61
C ILE A 211 17.17 -19.36 17.76
N GLY A 212 18.15 -18.91 18.54
CA GLY A 212 19.45 -19.61 18.66
C GLY A 212 20.44 -19.30 17.52
N GLN A 213 20.17 -18.26 16.71
CA GLN A 213 21.05 -17.77 15.63
C GLN A 213 21.23 -18.73 14.44
N GLY A 214 20.32 -19.69 14.29
CA GLY A 214 20.28 -20.55 13.10
C GLY A 214 19.91 -19.73 11.84
N LYS A 215 20.66 -19.92 10.75
CA LYS A 215 20.32 -19.30 9.46
C LYS A 215 19.31 -20.17 8.73
N VAL A 216 18.27 -19.53 8.19
CA VAL A 216 17.27 -20.15 7.34
C VAL A 216 17.38 -19.52 5.96
N THR A 217 17.49 -20.34 4.92
CA THR A 217 17.45 -19.90 3.51
C THR A 217 16.53 -20.80 2.70
N LEU A 218 15.77 -20.19 1.80
CA LEU A 218 14.89 -20.85 0.83
C LEU A 218 15.09 -20.19 -0.52
N GLU A 219 15.22 -20.99 -1.57
CA GLU A 219 15.31 -20.53 -2.98
C GLU A 219 14.30 -21.29 -3.85
#